data_63dd45a00281a2c503f0abd5f0b03acb
#
_entry.id   63dd45a00281a2c503f0abd5f0b03acb
#
_cell.length_a   1.000
_cell.length_b   1.000
_cell.length_c   1.000
_cell.angle_alpha   90.00
_cell.angle_beta   90.00
_cell.angle_gamma   90.00
#
_symmetry.space_group_name_H-M   'P 1'
#
loop_
_entity.id
_entity.type
_entity.pdbx_description
1 polymer ?
#
loop_
_entity_poly.entity_id
_entity_poly.type
_entity_poly.pdbx_seq_one_letter_code
_entity_poly.pdbx_strand_id
1 'polypeptide(L)'
;EYLCSVFTEVFFGMKFWDYSHIPLNIDGRTNVPFMVFWGLLSVVWLRYAYPPISAQIEKITPVLGLVLSWGIAIFLTCDMLVTVAVMVRANARLTKPEAANVVEEFIDRYYPEERVRKLWPNMKFLES
;
A
#
# COMPACT_ATOMS: atom_id res chain seq x y z
N GLU A 1 4.07 9.90 -0.33
CA GLU A 1 4.98 9.09 -1.17
C GLU A 1 6.40 9.06 -0.58
N TYR A 2 7.05 10.20 -0.34
CA TYR A 2 8.44 10.24 0.12
C TYR A 2 8.65 9.47 1.43
N LEU A 3 7.89 9.80 2.48
CA LEU A 3 7.98 9.14 3.78
C LEU A 3 7.62 7.66 3.71
N CYS A 4 6.62 7.29 2.93
CA CYS A 4 6.23 5.90 2.72
C CYS A 4 7.36 5.12 2.03
N SER A 5 8.02 5.69 1.02
CA SER A 5 9.17 5.07 0.35
C SER A 5 10.35 4.88 1.32
N VAL A 6 10.67 5.87 2.17
CA VAL A 6 11.71 5.73 3.20
C VAL A 6 11.34 4.63 4.19
N PHE A 7 10.10 4.61 4.66
CA PHE A 7 9.61 3.60 5.60
C PHE A 7 9.73 2.18 5.04
N THR A 8 9.25 1.95 3.81
CA THR A 8 9.29 0.62 3.19
C THR A 8 10.72 0.16 2.89
N GLU A 9 11.61 1.07 2.55
CA GLU A 9 13.02 0.78 2.34
C GLU A 9 13.73 0.41 3.65
N VAL A 10 13.52 1.18 4.72
CA VAL A 10 14.17 0.95 6.02
C VAL A 10 13.65 -0.29 6.73
N PHE A 11 12.32 -0.50 6.74
CA PHE A 11 11.71 -1.58 7.51
C PHE A 11 11.57 -2.90 6.74
N PHE A 12 11.40 -2.85 5.42
CA PHE A 12 11.16 -4.05 4.61
C PHE A 12 12.26 -4.33 3.58
N GLY A 13 13.24 -3.45 3.41
CA GLY A 13 14.27 -3.61 2.39
C GLY A 13 13.72 -3.61 0.96
N MET A 14 12.64 -2.89 0.71
CA MET A 14 11.92 -2.92 -0.56
C MET A 14 11.55 -1.53 -1.05
N LYS A 15 11.58 -1.36 -2.38
CA LYS A 15 11.00 -0.20 -3.08
C LYS A 15 9.81 -0.64 -3.90
N PHE A 16 8.68 0.06 -3.76
CA PHE A 16 7.46 -0.19 -4.54
C PHE A 16 7.42 0.58 -5.85
N TRP A 17 8.15 1.70 -5.92
CA TRP A 17 8.28 2.55 -7.11
C TRP A 17 9.65 3.21 -7.14
N ASP A 18 10.04 3.64 -8.33
CA ASP A 18 11.31 4.31 -8.56
C ASP A 18 11.11 5.36 -9.66
N TYR A 19 11.16 6.63 -9.29
CA TYR A 19 11.05 7.77 -10.19
C TYR A 19 12.38 8.37 -10.61
N SER A 20 13.50 7.71 -10.34
CA SER A 20 14.84 8.24 -10.65
C SER A 20 15.05 8.58 -12.13
N HIS A 21 14.29 7.91 -13.01
CA HIS A 21 14.30 8.17 -14.46
C HIS A 21 13.39 9.32 -14.92
N ILE A 22 12.59 9.92 -14.01
CA ILE A 22 11.67 11.01 -14.33
C ILE A 22 12.32 12.35 -13.95
N PRO A 23 12.28 13.37 -14.84
CA PRO A 23 12.78 14.71 -14.51
C PRO A 23 12.09 15.30 -13.28
N LEU A 24 12.83 16.12 -12.53
CA LEU A 24 12.36 16.77 -11.29
C LEU A 24 11.91 15.77 -10.22
N ASN A 25 12.52 14.58 -10.19
CA ASN A 25 12.34 13.68 -9.06
C ASN A 25 13.14 14.15 -7.83
N ILE A 26 12.70 13.71 -6.65
CA ILE A 26 13.37 13.92 -5.38
C ILE A 26 13.78 12.55 -4.86
N ASP A 27 15.08 12.24 -4.92
CA ASP A 27 15.70 10.97 -4.52
C ASP A 27 15.06 9.70 -5.16
N GLY A 28 14.43 9.85 -6.34
CA GLY A 28 13.68 8.78 -6.99
C GLY A 28 12.39 8.36 -6.24
N ARG A 29 12.06 9.01 -5.13
CA ARG A 29 10.95 8.64 -4.23
C ARG A 29 9.64 9.35 -4.56
N THR A 30 9.73 10.57 -5.07
CA THR A 30 8.60 11.37 -5.55
C THR A 30 9.08 12.30 -6.66
N ASN A 31 8.17 12.99 -7.33
CA ASN A 31 8.51 13.97 -8.35
C ASN A 31 7.52 15.15 -8.39
N VAL A 32 8.01 16.31 -8.78
CA VAL A 32 7.21 17.54 -8.83
C VAL A 32 5.99 17.45 -9.75
N PRO A 33 6.06 16.88 -10.98
CA PRO A 33 4.88 16.70 -11.82
C PRO A 33 3.74 15.93 -11.14
N PHE A 34 4.03 14.83 -10.45
CA PHE A 34 3.00 14.07 -9.74
C PHE A 34 2.49 14.81 -8.50
N MET A 35 3.33 15.56 -7.79
CA MET A 35 2.88 16.40 -6.68
C MET A 35 1.85 17.43 -7.16
N VAL A 36 2.11 18.11 -8.29
CA VAL A 36 1.16 19.05 -8.89
C VAL A 36 -0.12 18.35 -9.35
N PHE A 37 0.02 17.19 -10.02
CA PHE A 37 -1.12 16.39 -10.46
C PHE A 37 -2.03 15.98 -9.28
N TRP A 38 -1.46 15.46 -8.21
CA TRP A 38 -2.21 15.09 -7.00
C TRP A 38 -2.84 16.29 -6.30
N GLY A 39 -2.14 17.44 -6.29
CA GLY A 39 -2.68 18.70 -5.77
C GLY A 39 -3.92 19.15 -6.55
N LEU A 40 -3.86 19.17 -7.88
CA LEU A 40 -5.01 19.52 -8.73
C LEU A 40 -6.15 18.50 -8.58
N LEU A 41 -5.84 17.21 -8.55
CA LEU A 41 -6.84 16.16 -8.34
C LEU A 41 -7.54 16.31 -6.98
N SER A 42 -6.80 16.70 -5.93
CA SER A 42 -7.38 16.96 -4.61
C SER A 42 -8.36 18.13 -4.64
N VAL A 43 -8.06 19.20 -5.36
CA VAL A 43 -9.00 20.33 -5.54
C VAL A 43 -10.27 19.88 -6.26
N VAL A 44 -10.13 19.12 -7.35
CA VAL A 44 -11.28 18.55 -8.09
C VAL A 44 -12.10 17.64 -7.20
N TRP A 45 -11.45 16.76 -6.44
CA TRP A 45 -12.12 15.87 -5.50
C TRP A 45 -12.93 16.64 -4.45
N LEU A 46 -12.31 17.60 -3.76
CA LEU A 46 -12.96 18.37 -2.68
C LEU A 46 -14.08 19.26 -3.22
N ARG A 47 -13.97 19.77 -4.44
CA ARG A 47 -14.94 20.68 -5.03
C ARG A 47 -16.15 19.97 -5.63
N TYR A 48 -15.95 18.82 -6.25
CA TYR A 48 -16.97 18.17 -7.09
C TYR A 48 -17.39 16.79 -6.61
N ALA A 49 -16.47 15.95 -6.16
CA ALA A 49 -16.77 14.58 -5.77
C ALA A 49 -17.17 14.45 -4.29
N TYR A 50 -16.45 15.11 -3.41
CA TYR A 50 -16.68 15.01 -1.96
C TYR A 50 -18.06 15.53 -1.51
N PRO A 51 -18.59 16.70 -1.96
CA PRO A 51 -19.88 17.19 -1.48
C PRO A 51 -21.05 16.25 -1.71
N PRO A 52 -21.29 15.68 -2.91
CA PRO A 52 -22.39 14.74 -3.11
C PRO A 52 -22.20 13.43 -2.33
N ILE A 53 -20.96 12.97 -2.13
CA ILE A 53 -20.67 11.78 -1.33
C ILE A 53 -20.96 12.06 0.15
N SER A 54 -20.50 13.19 0.69
CA SER A 54 -20.78 13.61 2.06
C SER A 54 -22.27 13.71 2.33
N ALA A 55 -23.02 14.32 1.41
CA ALA A 55 -24.47 14.42 1.52
C ALA A 55 -25.20 13.06 1.53
N GLN A 56 -24.62 12.01 0.94
CA GLN A 56 -25.18 10.65 1.06
C GLN A 56 -24.79 10.00 2.39
N ILE A 57 -23.56 10.22 2.83
CA ILE A 57 -23.08 9.69 4.12
C ILE A 57 -23.89 10.27 5.28
N GLU A 58 -24.24 11.57 5.23
CA GLU A 58 -25.06 12.23 6.26
C GLU A 58 -26.47 11.66 6.41
N LYS A 59 -26.99 10.93 5.41
CA LYS A 59 -28.27 10.22 5.49
C LYS A 59 -28.18 8.90 6.25
N ILE A 60 -26.99 8.40 6.51
CA ILE A 60 -26.78 7.16 7.25
C ILE A 60 -27.09 7.40 8.72
N THR A 61 -27.90 6.53 9.32
CA THR A 61 -28.19 6.65 10.75
C THR A 61 -26.90 6.47 11.59
N PRO A 62 -26.75 7.15 12.74
CA PRO A 62 -25.54 7.09 13.56
C PRO A 62 -25.12 5.66 13.92
N VAL A 63 -26.06 4.79 14.24
CA VAL A 63 -25.78 3.38 14.58
C VAL A 63 -25.21 2.63 13.39
N LEU A 64 -25.84 2.76 12.21
CA LEU A 64 -25.36 2.11 11.00
C LEU A 64 -23.99 2.67 10.58
N GLY A 65 -23.80 3.99 10.68
CA GLY A 65 -22.52 4.65 10.42
C GLY A 65 -21.42 4.10 11.31
N LEU A 66 -21.67 3.93 12.61
CA LEU A 66 -20.73 3.33 13.56
C LEU A 66 -20.36 1.90 13.19
N VAL A 67 -21.35 1.05 12.89
CA VAL A 67 -21.12 -0.35 12.51
C VAL A 67 -20.32 -0.46 11.21
N LEU A 68 -20.66 0.33 10.20
CA LEU A 68 -19.94 0.36 8.91
C LEU A 68 -18.50 0.86 9.11
N SER A 69 -18.30 1.93 9.89
CA SER A 69 -16.95 2.48 10.15
C SER A 69 -16.05 1.47 10.83
N TRP A 70 -16.53 0.79 11.88
CA TRP A 70 -15.76 -0.26 12.55
C TRP A 70 -15.54 -1.48 11.65
N GLY A 71 -16.55 -1.89 10.88
CA GLY A 71 -16.41 -2.99 9.92
C GLY A 71 -15.32 -2.71 8.88
N ILE A 72 -15.33 -1.53 8.29
CA ILE A 72 -14.30 -1.10 7.33
C ILE A 72 -12.94 -0.98 8.00
N ALA A 73 -12.86 -0.40 9.20
CA ALA A 73 -11.59 -0.24 9.93
C ALA A 73 -10.97 -1.60 10.25
N ILE A 74 -11.74 -2.56 10.73
CA ILE A 74 -11.27 -3.93 11.01
C ILE A 74 -10.82 -4.61 9.71
N PHE A 75 -11.62 -4.52 8.64
CA PHE A 75 -11.28 -5.10 7.34
C PHE A 75 -9.95 -4.55 6.81
N LEU A 76 -9.79 -3.22 6.78
CA LEU A 76 -8.56 -2.58 6.30
C LEU A 76 -7.35 -2.91 7.19
N THR A 77 -7.55 -3.03 8.51
CA THR A 77 -6.48 -3.43 9.43
C THR A 77 -6.03 -4.86 9.15
N CYS A 78 -6.96 -5.78 8.97
CA CYS A 78 -6.65 -7.17 8.62
C CYS A 78 -5.93 -7.25 7.25
N ASP A 79 -6.42 -6.54 6.24
CA ASP A 79 -5.80 -6.49 4.91
C ASP A 79 -4.37 -5.94 4.98
N MET A 80 -4.15 -4.88 5.76
CA MET A 80 -2.82 -4.32 5.96
C MET A 80 -1.88 -5.29 6.68
N LEU A 81 -2.36 -6.00 7.71
CA LEU A 81 -1.54 -7.00 8.42
C LEU A 81 -1.15 -8.16 7.50
N VAL A 82 -2.09 -8.66 6.69
CA VAL A 82 -1.80 -9.72 5.69
C VAL A 82 -0.79 -9.20 4.66
N THR A 83 -0.99 -8.00 4.15
CA THR A 83 -0.07 -7.38 3.17
C THR A 83 1.35 -7.27 3.74
N VAL A 84 1.49 -6.76 4.96
CA VAL A 84 2.80 -6.66 5.64
C VAL A 84 3.42 -8.05 5.82
N ALA A 85 2.65 -9.04 6.28
CA ALA A 85 3.14 -10.41 6.47
C ALA A 85 3.62 -11.03 5.14
N VAL A 86 2.88 -10.84 4.05
CA VAL A 86 3.27 -11.30 2.70
C VAL A 86 4.56 -10.62 2.24
N MET A 87 4.72 -9.31 2.47
CA MET A 87 5.92 -8.57 2.08
C MET A 87 7.14 -9.00 2.88
N VAL A 88 7.00 -9.12 4.20
CA VAL A 88 8.08 -9.62 5.07
C VAL A 88 8.51 -11.02 4.64
N ARG A 89 7.56 -11.92 4.35
CA ARG A 89 7.86 -13.26 3.88
C ARG A 89 8.50 -13.24 2.49
N ALA A 90 8.03 -12.41 1.57
CA ALA A 90 8.61 -12.28 0.24
C ALA A 90 10.08 -11.85 0.29
N ASN A 91 10.44 -10.90 1.17
CA ASN A 91 11.82 -10.52 1.41
C ASN A 91 12.63 -11.65 2.08
N ALA A 92 12.07 -12.31 3.09
CA ALA A 92 12.73 -13.41 3.80
C ALA A 92 13.05 -14.60 2.88
N ARG A 93 12.24 -14.88 1.85
CA ARG A 93 12.50 -15.94 0.86
C ARG A 93 13.82 -15.78 0.11
N LEU A 94 14.34 -14.56 -0.02
CA LEU A 94 15.63 -14.31 -0.69
C LEU A 94 16.80 -14.98 0.06
N THR A 95 16.70 -15.08 1.40
CA THR A 95 17.75 -15.67 2.24
C THR A 95 17.36 -17.02 2.84
N LYS A 96 16.06 -17.22 3.08
CA LYS A 96 15.49 -18.45 3.68
C LYS A 96 14.26 -18.90 2.87
N PRO A 97 14.48 -19.69 1.79
CA PRO A 97 13.38 -20.13 0.92
C PRO A 97 12.38 -21.04 1.63
N GLU A 98 12.83 -21.86 2.60
CA GLU A 98 11.96 -22.76 3.35
C GLU A 98 11.15 -22.01 4.42
N ALA A 99 9.88 -22.41 4.58
CA ALA A 99 9.03 -21.86 5.62
C ALA A 99 9.46 -22.37 7.01
N ALA A 100 9.65 -21.46 7.96
CA ALA A 100 10.07 -21.78 9.32
C ALA A 100 8.87 -22.07 10.26
N ASN A 101 7.66 -21.70 9.87
CA ASN A 101 6.45 -21.86 10.69
C ASN A 101 5.19 -21.95 9.82
N VAL A 102 4.07 -22.34 10.46
CA VAL A 102 2.77 -22.54 9.82
C VAL A 102 2.24 -21.28 9.11
N VAL A 103 2.54 -20.10 9.64
CA VAL A 103 2.11 -18.83 9.03
C VAL A 103 2.85 -18.60 7.72
N GLU A 104 4.16 -18.84 7.70
CA GLU A 104 4.97 -18.74 6.48
C GLU A 104 4.55 -19.77 5.44
N GLU A 105 4.26 -21.02 5.85
CA GLU A 105 3.75 -22.06 4.96
C GLU A 105 2.40 -21.64 4.35
N PHE A 106 1.50 -21.08 5.17
CA PHE A 106 0.23 -20.54 4.68
C PHE A 106 0.44 -19.42 3.66
N ILE A 107 1.35 -18.47 3.95
CA ILE A 107 1.66 -17.37 3.03
C ILE A 107 2.27 -17.93 1.75
N ASP A 108 3.21 -18.88 1.82
CA ASP A 108 3.86 -19.47 0.65
C ASP A 108 2.85 -20.19 -0.25
N ARG A 109 1.86 -20.84 0.35
CA ARG A 109 0.80 -21.54 -0.38
C ARG A 109 -0.15 -20.59 -1.11
N TYR A 110 -0.58 -19.49 -0.47
CA TYR A 110 -1.59 -18.57 -1.03
C TYR A 110 -0.98 -17.38 -1.77
N TYR A 111 0.26 -17.02 -1.46
CA TYR A 111 1.02 -15.94 -2.08
C TYR A 111 2.40 -16.41 -2.56
N PRO A 112 2.44 -17.36 -3.53
CA PRO A 112 3.70 -17.77 -4.16
C PRO A 112 4.35 -16.56 -4.87
N GLU A 113 5.63 -16.67 -5.17
CA GLU A 113 6.42 -15.58 -5.76
C GLU A 113 5.78 -14.99 -7.04
N GLU A 114 5.24 -15.85 -7.89
CA GLU A 114 4.54 -15.44 -9.13
C GLU A 114 3.35 -14.52 -8.83
N ARG A 115 2.55 -14.86 -7.80
CA ARG A 115 1.40 -14.04 -7.38
C ARG A 115 1.85 -12.72 -6.77
N VAL A 116 2.89 -12.72 -5.96
CA VAL A 116 3.48 -11.51 -5.37
C VAL A 116 3.97 -10.56 -6.47
N ARG A 117 4.72 -11.06 -7.45
CA ARG A 117 5.19 -10.28 -8.60
C ARG A 117 4.04 -9.73 -9.47
N LYS A 118 2.94 -10.46 -9.57
CA LYS A 118 1.75 -10.01 -10.30
C LYS A 118 0.98 -8.92 -9.57
N LEU A 119 0.91 -8.99 -8.23
CA LEU A 119 0.23 -7.99 -7.41
C LEU A 119 1.05 -6.69 -7.31
N TRP A 120 2.38 -6.80 -7.24
CA TRP A 120 3.30 -5.66 -7.12
C TRP A 120 4.39 -5.70 -8.20
N PRO A 121 4.04 -5.44 -9.47
CA PRO A 121 4.97 -5.61 -10.59
C PRO A 121 6.18 -4.65 -10.55
N ASN A 122 6.05 -3.52 -9.88
CA ASN A 122 7.11 -2.51 -9.77
C ASN A 122 7.96 -2.66 -8.48
N MET A 123 7.63 -3.62 -7.62
CA MET A 123 8.35 -3.86 -6.38
C MET A 123 9.75 -4.39 -6.67
N LYS A 124 10.76 -3.75 -6.07
CA LYS A 124 12.16 -4.17 -6.14
C LYS A 124 12.65 -4.47 -4.72
N PHE A 125 13.30 -5.61 -4.54
CA PHE A 125 14.06 -5.90 -3.33
C PHE A 125 15.39 -5.17 -3.40
N LEU A 126 15.82 -4.58 -2.30
CA LEU A 126 17.16 -4.02 -2.18
C LEU A 126 18.10 -5.17 -1.88
N GLU A 127 19.08 -5.37 -2.73
CA GLU A 127 20.20 -6.28 -2.45
C GLU A 127 20.96 -5.73 -1.24
N SER A 128 21.07 -6.53 -0.20
CA SER A 128 21.82 -6.23 1.02
C SER A 128 23.32 -6.40 0.80
#